data_f98b60b5e166ad41eeeccec5d6f31dc8
#
_entry.id   f98b60b5e166ad41eeeccec5d6f31dc8
#
_cell.length_a   1.000
_cell.length_b   1.000
_cell.length_c   1.000
_cell.angle_alpha   90.00
_cell.angle_beta   90.00
_cell.angle_gamma   90.00
#
_symmetry.space_group_name_H-M   'P 1'
#
loop_
_entity.id
_entity.type
_entity.pdbx_description
1 polymer ?
#
loop_
_entity_poly.entity_id
_entity_poly.type
_entity_poly.pdbx_seq_one_letter_code
_entity_poly.pdbx_strand_id
1 'polypeptide(L)'
;MSDSLESLARQLEASPDYRVLRRFVPPSRYHEGDGSPTATGVVVDVETTGLDPTRDKIIEFCGVPFEFERESGRILAVREAVSYLEDPGRPIPAEVTKLTGITDAMVAGKRIDEAAVGNLLADVGLIIAHNAAFDRPFVDRRLPASRDKAWACSQREVPWKELGASSGALEFLMMKRCGLFFNGHRADADCHAVLRLLQE
;
A
#
# COMPACT_ATOMS: atom_id res chain seq x y z
N MET A 1 30.91 -7.65 5.44
CA MET A 1 30.09 -7.13 6.59
C MET A 1 28.67 -7.67 6.58
N SER A 2 28.01 -7.84 5.42
CA SER A 2 26.64 -8.38 5.32
C SER A 2 26.52 -9.82 5.85
N ASP A 3 27.46 -10.71 5.55
CA ASP A 3 27.44 -12.11 6.00
C ASP A 3 27.50 -12.25 7.53
N SER A 4 28.18 -11.32 8.23
CA SER A 4 28.29 -11.36 9.69
C SER A 4 26.96 -10.93 10.37
N LEU A 5 26.25 -9.92 9.83
CA LEU A 5 24.96 -9.47 10.38
C LEU A 5 23.86 -10.52 10.17
N GLU A 6 23.82 -11.14 8.98
CA GLU A 6 22.87 -12.21 8.71
C GLU A 6 23.14 -13.46 9.56
N SER A 7 24.41 -13.78 9.82
CA SER A 7 24.78 -14.87 10.75
C SER A 7 24.30 -14.60 12.18
N LEU A 8 24.45 -13.36 12.66
CA LEU A 8 23.95 -12.95 13.98
C LEU A 8 22.42 -12.98 14.04
N ALA A 9 21.75 -12.52 12.97
CA ALA A 9 20.30 -12.58 12.86
C ALA A 9 19.77 -14.02 12.99
N ARG A 10 20.38 -14.97 12.29
CA ARG A 10 20.03 -16.40 12.39
C ARG A 10 20.26 -16.99 13.76
N GLN A 11 21.35 -16.59 14.46
CA GLN A 11 21.59 -17.01 15.84
C GLN A 11 20.51 -16.50 16.79
N LEU A 12 20.04 -15.25 16.62
CA LEU A 12 18.95 -14.68 17.40
C LEU A 12 17.62 -15.41 17.10
N GLU A 13 17.35 -15.68 15.83
CA GLU A 13 16.13 -16.39 15.40
C GLU A 13 16.03 -17.83 15.95
N ALA A 14 17.18 -18.45 16.23
CA ALA A 14 17.23 -19.78 16.85
C ALA A 14 16.79 -19.78 18.33
N SER A 15 16.72 -18.62 18.98
CA SER A 15 16.28 -18.48 20.38
C SER A 15 14.81 -18.07 20.44
N PRO A 16 13.97 -18.68 21.32
CA PRO A 16 12.58 -18.28 21.51
C PRO A 16 12.42 -16.89 22.14
N ASP A 17 13.49 -16.33 22.72
CA ASP A 17 13.47 -15.05 23.42
C ASP A 17 13.61 -13.85 22.48
N TYR A 18 13.95 -14.10 21.20
CA TYR A 18 14.19 -13.04 20.21
C TYR A 18 13.29 -13.20 18.99
N ARG A 19 13.00 -12.07 18.38
CA ARG A 19 12.35 -11.99 17.08
C ARG A 19 13.10 -11.00 16.21
N VAL A 20 13.62 -11.46 15.08
CA VAL A 20 14.32 -10.62 14.10
C VAL A 20 13.34 -10.20 13.01
N LEU A 21 13.27 -8.91 12.75
CA LEU A 21 12.55 -8.36 11.60
C LEU A 21 13.55 -7.85 10.57
N ARG A 22 13.27 -8.09 9.32
CA ARG A 22 14.07 -7.54 8.21
C ARG A 22 13.35 -6.37 7.57
N ARG A 23 14.12 -5.40 7.05
CA ARG A 23 13.53 -4.32 6.27
C ARG A 23 12.91 -4.89 4.99
N PHE A 24 11.66 -4.54 4.75
CA PHE A 24 11.00 -4.86 3.49
C PHE A 24 11.64 -4.07 2.35
N VAL A 25 11.98 -4.78 1.28
CA VAL A 25 12.40 -4.21 0.00
C VAL A 25 11.45 -4.76 -1.06
N PRO A 26 10.64 -3.89 -1.69
CA PRO A 26 9.65 -4.33 -2.67
C PRO A 26 10.31 -5.00 -3.87
N PRO A 27 9.92 -6.23 -4.25
CA PRO A 27 10.36 -6.83 -5.49
C PRO A 27 9.52 -6.30 -6.67
N SER A 28 10.09 -6.31 -7.87
CA SER A 28 9.34 -6.05 -9.11
C SER A 28 8.57 -7.28 -9.59
N ARG A 29 8.85 -8.46 -9.05
CA ARG A 29 8.20 -9.73 -9.40
C ARG A 29 8.13 -10.63 -8.19
N TYR A 30 6.97 -11.24 -7.98
CA TYR A 30 6.75 -12.23 -6.93
C TYR A 30 6.81 -13.67 -7.47
N HIS A 31 6.18 -13.92 -8.62
CA HIS A 31 6.14 -15.25 -9.25
C HIS A 31 6.33 -15.17 -10.75
N GLU A 32 6.83 -16.23 -11.33
CA GLU A 32 6.74 -16.46 -12.77
C GLU A 32 5.34 -16.96 -13.12
N GLY A 33 4.78 -16.48 -14.23
CA GLY A 33 3.50 -16.97 -14.74
C GLY A 33 3.66 -18.36 -15.37
N ASP A 34 2.61 -19.14 -15.31
CA ASP A 34 2.54 -20.49 -15.93
C ASP A 34 1.77 -20.50 -17.27
N GLY A 35 1.43 -19.32 -17.78
CA GLY A 35 0.64 -19.14 -19.01
C GLY A 35 -0.87 -19.05 -18.78
N SER A 36 -1.33 -19.11 -17.52
CA SER A 36 -2.73 -18.91 -17.16
C SER A 36 -3.20 -17.47 -17.49
N PRO A 37 -4.50 -17.27 -17.74
CA PRO A 37 -5.05 -15.93 -18.00
C PRO A 37 -4.79 -14.97 -16.83
N THR A 38 -4.27 -13.78 -17.16
CA THR A 38 -3.94 -12.74 -16.18
C THR A 38 -4.94 -11.58 -16.21
N ALA A 39 -4.88 -10.74 -15.20
CA ALA A 39 -5.53 -9.46 -15.12
C ALA A 39 -4.61 -8.43 -14.44
N THR A 40 -4.96 -7.16 -14.59
CA THR A 40 -4.29 -6.06 -13.89
C THR A 40 -5.14 -5.59 -12.72
N GLY A 41 -4.53 -5.51 -11.54
CA GLY A 41 -5.03 -4.81 -10.37
C GLY A 41 -4.18 -3.60 -10.04
N VAL A 42 -4.64 -2.76 -9.14
CA VAL A 42 -3.85 -1.67 -8.56
C VAL A 42 -4.08 -1.64 -7.04
N VAL A 43 -3.00 -1.54 -6.28
CA VAL A 43 -3.11 -1.16 -4.86
C VAL A 43 -3.04 0.35 -4.79
N VAL A 44 -3.98 0.95 -4.06
CA VAL A 44 -4.08 2.40 -3.85
C VAL A 44 -4.01 2.69 -2.36
N ASP A 45 -3.31 3.77 -2.03
CA ASP A 45 -3.26 4.34 -0.70
C ASP A 45 -3.24 5.86 -0.78
N VAL A 46 -3.78 6.56 0.23
CA VAL A 46 -3.79 8.01 0.31
C VAL A 46 -3.44 8.51 1.70
N GLU A 47 -2.59 9.55 1.76
CA GLU A 47 -2.43 10.37 2.95
C GLU A 47 -3.32 11.61 2.82
N THR A 48 -3.92 12.03 3.93
CA THR A 48 -4.94 13.07 3.93
C THR A 48 -4.74 14.07 5.06
N THR A 49 -5.38 15.25 4.98
CA THR A 49 -5.33 16.26 6.06
C THR A 49 -6.17 15.89 7.29
N GLY A 50 -6.89 14.79 7.25
CA GLY A 50 -7.76 14.30 8.34
C GLY A 50 -8.66 13.18 7.86
N LEU A 51 -9.65 12.80 8.66
CA LEU A 51 -10.43 11.56 8.47
C LEU A 51 -11.78 11.75 7.75
N ASP A 52 -12.23 12.97 7.54
CA ASP A 52 -13.54 13.26 6.95
C ASP A 52 -13.42 13.54 5.44
N PRO A 53 -13.82 12.63 4.55
CA PRO A 53 -13.68 12.80 3.10
C PRO A 53 -14.52 13.96 2.53
N THR A 54 -15.48 14.53 3.31
CA THR A 54 -16.27 15.68 2.89
C THR A 54 -15.53 17.00 3.15
N ARG A 55 -14.63 17.04 4.12
CA ARG A 55 -13.93 18.25 4.61
C ARG A 55 -12.43 18.19 4.34
N ASP A 56 -11.85 17.01 4.48
CA ASP A 56 -10.41 16.81 4.35
C ASP A 56 -9.98 16.57 2.90
N LYS A 57 -8.69 16.67 2.65
CA LYS A 57 -8.09 16.62 1.32
C LYS A 57 -6.98 15.58 1.28
N ILE A 58 -6.80 14.96 0.12
CA ILE A 58 -5.61 14.17 -0.18
C ILE A 58 -4.39 15.09 -0.19
N ILE A 59 -3.29 14.64 0.40
CA ILE A 59 -1.97 15.28 0.35
C ILE A 59 -0.91 14.39 -0.30
N GLU A 60 -1.12 13.06 -0.31
CA GLU A 60 -0.35 12.09 -1.10
C GLU A 60 -1.32 11.04 -1.67
N PHE A 61 -1.09 10.65 -2.91
CA PHE A 61 -1.76 9.53 -3.59
C PHE A 61 -0.70 8.62 -4.15
N CYS A 62 -0.86 7.32 -3.97
CA CYS A 62 -0.09 6.33 -4.68
C CYS A 62 -0.99 5.25 -5.26
N GLY A 63 -0.67 4.80 -6.47
CA GLY A 63 -1.24 3.63 -7.09
C GLY A 63 -0.13 2.72 -7.63
N VAL A 64 -0.05 1.49 -7.16
CA VAL A 64 0.93 0.50 -7.58
C VAL A 64 0.22 -0.58 -8.41
N PRO A 65 0.38 -0.57 -9.75
CA PRO A 65 -0.25 -1.59 -10.58
C PRO A 65 0.50 -2.91 -10.49
N PHE A 66 -0.26 -4.01 -10.57
CA PHE A 66 0.29 -5.35 -10.53
C PHE A 66 -0.48 -6.29 -11.46
N GLU A 67 0.19 -7.32 -11.94
CA GLU A 67 -0.39 -8.39 -12.72
C GLU A 67 -0.62 -9.62 -11.84
N PHE A 68 -1.77 -10.26 -11.99
CA PHE A 68 -2.12 -11.46 -11.23
C PHE A 68 -2.86 -12.49 -12.08
N GLU A 69 -2.72 -13.75 -11.75
CA GLU A 69 -3.49 -14.85 -12.36
C GLU A 69 -4.94 -14.80 -11.89
N ARG A 70 -5.88 -14.88 -12.83
CA ARG A 70 -7.31 -14.72 -12.53
C ARG A 70 -7.89 -15.81 -11.64
N GLU A 71 -7.43 -17.03 -11.77
CA GLU A 71 -7.99 -18.16 -11.03
C GLU A 71 -7.36 -18.31 -9.64
N SER A 72 -6.05 -18.19 -9.55
CA SER A 72 -5.32 -18.38 -8.29
C SER A 72 -5.24 -17.11 -7.43
N GLY A 73 -5.38 -15.93 -8.04
CA GLY A 73 -5.10 -14.63 -7.41
C GLY A 73 -3.60 -14.37 -7.21
N ARG A 74 -2.72 -15.24 -7.66
CA ARG A 74 -1.27 -15.14 -7.46
C ARG A 74 -0.71 -13.94 -8.18
N ILE A 75 -0.05 -13.04 -7.45
CA ILE A 75 0.59 -11.85 -8.00
C ILE A 75 1.87 -12.24 -8.71
N LEU A 76 2.01 -11.84 -9.97
CA LEU A 76 3.17 -12.15 -10.80
C LEU A 76 4.18 -11.01 -10.76
N ALA A 77 3.81 -9.88 -11.33
CA ALA A 77 4.68 -8.73 -11.49
C ALA A 77 4.08 -7.46 -10.90
N VAL A 78 4.94 -6.60 -10.39
CA VAL A 78 4.59 -5.27 -9.88
C VAL A 78 5.20 -4.25 -10.84
N ARG A 79 4.39 -3.30 -11.28
CA ARG A 79 4.81 -2.24 -12.20
C ARG A 79 5.21 -0.99 -11.41
N GLU A 80 5.75 -0.01 -12.11
CA GLU A 80 6.16 1.26 -11.53
C GLU A 80 4.96 1.98 -10.87
N ALA A 81 5.18 2.48 -9.67
CA ALA A 81 4.19 3.22 -8.92
C ALA A 81 3.88 4.58 -9.57
N VAL A 82 2.62 4.96 -9.57
CA VAL A 82 2.17 6.32 -9.91
C VAL A 82 1.90 7.03 -8.59
N SER A 83 2.77 7.97 -8.22
CA SER A 83 2.71 8.66 -6.93
C SER A 83 2.72 10.17 -7.11
N TYR A 84 1.85 10.87 -6.38
CA TYR A 84 1.72 12.32 -6.41
C TYR A 84 1.53 12.88 -5.02
N LEU A 85 2.16 14.02 -4.76
CA LEU A 85 1.77 14.93 -3.69
C LEU A 85 0.73 15.93 -4.22
N GLU A 86 -0.18 16.39 -3.35
CA GLU A 86 -1.16 17.42 -3.70
C GLU A 86 -1.23 18.50 -2.63
N ASP A 87 -1.26 19.75 -3.08
CA ASP A 87 -1.48 20.91 -2.22
C ASP A 87 -2.95 20.97 -1.79
N PRO A 88 -3.24 20.81 -0.48
CA PRO A 88 -4.63 20.85 0.00
C PRO A 88 -5.25 22.25 -0.02
N GLY A 89 -4.45 23.30 -0.34
CA GLY A 89 -4.86 24.71 -0.33
C GLY A 89 -5.08 25.27 1.08
N ARG A 90 -4.57 24.59 2.11
CA ARG A 90 -4.62 24.97 3.53
C ARG A 90 -3.47 24.30 4.29
N PRO A 91 -3.07 24.84 5.47
CA PRO A 91 -2.03 24.19 6.27
C PRO A 91 -2.38 22.75 6.63
N ILE A 92 -1.39 21.86 6.55
CA ILE A 92 -1.49 20.47 7.00
C ILE A 92 -1.46 20.46 8.53
N PRO A 93 -2.40 19.78 9.22
CA PRO A 93 -2.37 19.68 10.67
C PRO A 93 -1.04 19.08 11.19
N ALA A 94 -0.54 19.62 12.29
CA ALA A 94 0.77 19.22 12.83
C ALA A 94 0.84 17.71 13.17
N GLU A 95 -0.25 17.13 13.63
CA GLU A 95 -0.38 15.69 13.89
C GLU A 95 -0.27 14.85 12.61
N VAL A 96 -0.80 15.32 11.49
CA VAL A 96 -0.68 14.66 10.18
C VAL A 96 0.76 14.74 9.69
N THR A 97 1.38 15.93 9.75
CA THR A 97 2.81 16.08 9.41
C THR A 97 3.69 15.19 10.28
N LYS A 98 3.39 15.07 11.58
CA LYS A 98 4.14 14.18 12.48
C LYS A 98 3.99 12.71 12.11
N LEU A 99 2.82 12.31 11.64
CA LEU A 99 2.51 10.92 11.25
C LEU A 99 3.15 10.56 9.91
N THR A 100 2.91 11.37 8.88
CA THR A 100 3.26 11.08 7.48
C THR A 100 4.63 11.61 7.06
N GLY A 101 5.18 12.58 7.82
CA GLY A 101 6.37 13.32 7.42
C GLY A 101 6.12 14.34 6.31
N ILE A 102 4.89 14.47 5.80
CA ILE A 102 4.55 15.40 4.71
C ILE A 102 4.34 16.81 5.29
N THR A 103 5.05 17.78 4.73
CA THR A 103 5.00 19.18 5.15
C THR A 103 4.32 20.07 4.11
N ASP A 104 3.85 21.25 4.52
CA ASP A 104 3.30 22.25 3.60
C ASP A 104 4.27 22.58 2.45
N ALA A 105 5.57 22.69 2.75
CA ALA A 105 6.59 22.97 1.74
C ALA A 105 6.73 21.84 0.70
N MET A 106 6.47 20.59 1.07
CA MET A 106 6.53 19.45 0.14
C MET A 106 5.37 19.45 -0.84
N VAL A 107 4.20 19.88 -0.42
CA VAL A 107 2.97 19.84 -1.24
C VAL A 107 2.71 21.13 -1.99
N ALA A 108 3.32 22.26 -1.60
CA ALA A 108 3.07 23.57 -2.15
C ALA A 108 3.05 23.60 -3.69
N GLY A 109 1.92 24.00 -4.29
CA GLY A 109 1.71 24.07 -5.73
C GLY A 109 1.67 22.74 -6.47
N LYS A 110 1.74 21.60 -5.77
CA LYS A 110 1.66 20.27 -6.40
C LYS A 110 0.22 19.85 -6.60
N ARG A 111 0.01 19.05 -7.63
CA ARG A 111 -1.31 18.50 -7.98
C ARG A 111 -1.18 17.08 -8.52
N ILE A 112 -2.16 16.26 -8.20
CA ILE A 112 -2.33 14.94 -8.82
C ILE A 112 -2.65 15.15 -10.30
N ASP A 113 -1.92 14.46 -11.16
CA ASP A 113 -2.22 14.38 -12.59
C ASP A 113 -3.39 13.41 -12.82
N GLU A 114 -4.58 13.99 -13.01
CA GLU A 114 -5.81 13.20 -13.23
C GLU A 114 -5.76 12.36 -14.51
N ALA A 115 -5.08 12.84 -15.55
CA ALA A 115 -4.96 12.11 -16.79
C ALA A 115 -4.04 10.89 -16.62
N ALA A 116 -2.92 11.04 -15.91
CA ALA A 116 -2.03 9.94 -15.59
C ALA A 116 -2.71 8.88 -14.71
N VAL A 117 -3.48 9.30 -13.68
CA VAL A 117 -4.27 8.36 -12.86
C VAL A 117 -5.41 7.73 -13.68
N GLY A 118 -6.07 8.49 -14.56
CA GLY A 118 -7.06 7.96 -15.47
C GLY A 118 -6.49 6.85 -16.37
N ASN A 119 -5.30 7.06 -16.92
CA ASN A 119 -4.57 6.07 -17.72
C ASN A 119 -4.17 4.84 -16.88
N LEU A 120 -3.68 5.06 -15.65
CA LEU A 120 -3.38 3.97 -14.71
C LEU A 120 -4.60 3.08 -14.50
N LEU A 121 -5.78 3.67 -14.31
CA LEU A 121 -7.01 2.95 -13.99
C LEU A 121 -7.75 2.40 -15.23
N ALA A 122 -7.39 2.81 -16.45
CA ALA A 122 -8.14 2.44 -17.66
C ALA A 122 -8.33 0.92 -17.80
N ASP A 123 -7.23 0.18 -17.69
CA ASP A 123 -7.20 -1.29 -17.89
C ASP A 123 -7.21 -2.09 -16.58
N VAL A 124 -7.45 -1.41 -15.45
CA VAL A 124 -7.51 -2.05 -14.12
C VAL A 124 -8.89 -2.64 -13.88
N GLY A 125 -8.92 -3.94 -13.58
CA GLY A 125 -10.13 -4.66 -13.21
C GLY A 125 -10.48 -4.56 -11.72
N LEU A 126 -9.50 -4.29 -10.85
CA LEU A 126 -9.68 -4.30 -9.40
C LEU A 126 -8.76 -3.26 -8.74
N ILE A 127 -9.33 -2.40 -7.90
CA ILE A 127 -8.59 -1.53 -6.97
C ILE A 127 -8.59 -2.18 -5.59
N ILE A 128 -7.44 -2.25 -4.94
CA ILE A 128 -7.30 -2.77 -3.58
C ILE A 128 -6.74 -1.64 -2.69
N ALA A 129 -7.31 -1.48 -1.50
CA ALA A 129 -6.73 -0.63 -0.46
C ALA A 129 -6.73 -1.36 0.89
N HIS A 130 -5.86 -0.95 1.80
CA HIS A 130 -5.85 -1.47 3.17
C HIS A 130 -6.72 -0.59 4.06
N ASN A 131 -7.94 -1.04 4.38
CA ASN A 131 -9.05 -0.26 4.90
C ASN A 131 -9.73 0.63 3.85
N ALA A 132 -10.09 0.05 2.69
CA ALA A 132 -10.69 0.73 1.55
C ALA A 132 -11.90 1.65 1.90
N ALA A 133 -12.58 1.42 3.04
CA ALA A 133 -13.63 2.30 3.53
C ALA A 133 -13.13 3.72 3.87
N PHE A 134 -11.82 3.87 4.11
CA PHE A 134 -11.17 5.17 4.28
C PHE A 134 -10.74 5.77 2.94
N ASP A 135 -9.96 5.05 2.15
CA ASP A 135 -9.33 5.56 0.92
C ASP A 135 -10.35 5.87 -0.18
N ARG A 136 -11.28 4.94 -0.42
CA ARG A 136 -12.21 5.02 -1.53
C ARG A 136 -13.02 6.32 -1.57
N PRO A 137 -13.63 6.84 -0.49
CA PRO A 137 -14.37 8.10 -0.53
C PRO A 137 -13.52 9.31 -0.92
N PHE A 138 -12.26 9.35 -0.50
CA PHE A 138 -11.32 10.40 -0.89
C PHE A 138 -10.95 10.30 -2.36
N VAL A 139 -10.59 9.09 -2.81
CA VAL A 139 -10.20 8.79 -4.20
C VAL A 139 -11.38 9.05 -5.15
N ASP A 140 -12.56 8.52 -4.87
CA ASP A 140 -13.76 8.69 -5.71
C ASP A 140 -14.19 10.16 -5.82
N ARG A 141 -13.99 10.95 -4.76
CA ARG A 141 -14.27 12.38 -4.78
C ARG A 141 -13.26 13.15 -5.62
N ARG A 142 -11.96 12.81 -5.49
CA ARG A 142 -10.88 13.57 -6.12
C ARG A 142 -10.56 13.09 -7.55
N LEU A 143 -10.71 11.80 -7.82
CA LEU A 143 -10.30 11.11 -9.04
C LEU A 143 -11.48 10.32 -9.61
N PRO A 144 -12.36 10.96 -10.40
CA PRO A 144 -13.62 10.35 -10.88
C PRO A 144 -13.46 9.03 -11.64
N ALA A 145 -12.28 8.77 -12.23
CA ALA A 145 -11.98 7.52 -12.95
C ALA A 145 -12.05 6.26 -12.07
N SER A 146 -12.04 6.40 -10.73
CA SER A 146 -12.13 5.29 -9.78
C SER A 146 -13.56 4.83 -9.49
N ARG A 147 -14.58 5.68 -9.73
CA ARG A 147 -15.96 5.49 -9.22
C ARG A 147 -16.62 4.21 -9.73
N ASP A 148 -16.38 3.88 -10.98
CA ASP A 148 -17.00 2.72 -11.64
C ASP A 148 -16.12 1.47 -11.58
N LYS A 149 -15.02 1.51 -10.81
CA LYS A 149 -14.12 0.37 -10.63
C LYS A 149 -14.57 -0.51 -9.47
N ALA A 150 -14.26 -1.80 -9.58
CA ALA A 150 -14.40 -2.72 -8.46
C ALA A 150 -13.33 -2.41 -7.40
N TRP A 151 -13.74 -2.41 -6.13
CA TRP A 151 -12.86 -2.22 -4.98
C TRP A 151 -12.87 -3.44 -4.08
N ALA A 152 -11.71 -3.76 -3.52
CA ALA A 152 -11.53 -4.75 -2.47
C ALA A 152 -10.75 -4.16 -1.29
N CYS A 153 -10.94 -4.74 -0.11
CA CYS A 153 -10.32 -4.29 1.13
C CYS A 153 -9.44 -5.38 1.73
N SER A 154 -8.12 -5.26 1.62
CA SER A 154 -7.18 -6.24 2.17
C SER A 154 -7.24 -6.33 3.70
N GLN A 155 -7.74 -5.32 4.41
CA GLN A 155 -7.90 -5.37 5.86
C GLN A 155 -9.14 -6.13 6.31
N ARG A 156 -10.29 -5.97 5.61
CA ARG A 156 -11.59 -6.44 6.08
C ARG A 156 -12.10 -7.69 5.38
N GLU A 157 -11.69 -7.91 4.14
CA GLU A 157 -12.15 -9.05 3.33
C GLU A 157 -11.23 -10.28 3.49
N VAL A 158 -10.02 -10.10 4.02
CA VAL A 158 -9.17 -11.21 4.41
C VAL A 158 -9.45 -11.56 5.87
N PRO A 159 -9.68 -12.85 6.21
CA PRO A 159 -10.03 -13.28 7.56
C PRO A 159 -8.80 -13.37 8.47
N TRP A 160 -8.13 -12.26 8.72
CA TRP A 160 -6.85 -12.18 9.46
C TRP A 160 -6.91 -12.85 10.84
N LYS A 161 -8.06 -12.78 11.53
CA LYS A 161 -8.24 -13.43 12.85
C LYS A 161 -8.19 -14.95 12.73
N GLU A 162 -8.82 -15.52 11.72
CA GLU A 162 -8.81 -16.95 11.44
C GLU A 162 -7.42 -17.42 11.01
N LEU A 163 -6.66 -16.54 10.35
CA LEU A 163 -5.27 -16.74 10.00
C LEU A 163 -4.29 -16.46 11.17
N GLY A 164 -4.80 -16.26 12.39
CA GLY A 164 -4.00 -16.14 13.61
C GLY A 164 -3.44 -14.74 13.90
N ALA A 165 -3.95 -13.69 13.24
CA ALA A 165 -3.56 -12.31 13.54
C ALA A 165 -4.54 -11.66 14.52
N SER A 166 -4.03 -11.02 15.58
CA SER A 166 -4.84 -10.32 16.60
C SER A 166 -5.25 -8.90 16.17
N SER A 167 -4.64 -8.37 15.12
CA SER A 167 -4.90 -7.03 14.56
C SER A 167 -4.86 -7.07 13.05
N GLY A 168 -5.69 -6.24 12.40
CA GLY A 168 -5.66 -5.99 10.97
C GLY A 168 -4.81 -4.77 10.57
N ALA A 169 -4.05 -4.16 11.47
CA ALA A 169 -3.16 -3.05 11.12
C ALA A 169 -2.02 -3.53 10.21
N LEU A 170 -1.73 -2.79 9.15
CA LEU A 170 -0.79 -3.20 8.10
C LEU A 170 0.59 -3.51 8.65
N GLU A 171 1.16 -2.64 9.47
CA GLU A 171 2.48 -2.86 10.09
C GLU A 171 2.50 -4.10 10.99
N PHE A 172 1.41 -4.32 11.77
CA PHE A 172 1.29 -5.51 12.59
C PHE A 172 1.25 -6.78 11.74
N LEU A 173 0.49 -6.77 10.64
CA LEU A 173 0.39 -7.91 9.74
C LEU A 173 1.73 -8.19 9.04
N MET A 174 2.42 -7.17 8.56
CA MET A 174 3.76 -7.29 7.97
C MET A 174 4.76 -7.90 8.96
N MET A 175 4.75 -7.43 10.20
CA MET A 175 5.58 -8.00 11.26
C MET A 175 5.19 -9.44 11.59
N LYS A 176 3.90 -9.70 11.76
CA LYS A 176 3.39 -10.99 12.26
C LYS A 176 3.45 -12.08 11.20
N ARG A 177 3.07 -11.76 9.96
CA ARG A 177 2.96 -12.73 8.86
C ARG A 177 4.24 -12.85 8.06
N CYS A 178 4.88 -11.73 7.74
CA CYS A 178 6.02 -11.70 6.84
C CYS A 178 7.37 -11.65 7.58
N GLY A 179 7.41 -11.33 8.88
CA GLY A 179 8.67 -11.08 9.60
C GLY A 179 9.41 -9.83 9.11
N LEU A 180 8.68 -8.88 8.55
CA LEU A 180 9.23 -7.69 7.91
C LEU A 180 8.78 -6.42 8.63
N PHE A 181 9.59 -5.36 8.51
CA PHE A 181 9.21 -4.01 8.88
C PHE A 181 9.41 -3.05 7.70
N PHE A 182 8.66 -1.97 7.68
CA PHE A 182 8.76 -0.89 6.70
C PHE A 182 8.39 0.44 7.37
N ASN A 183 8.63 1.54 6.70
CA ASN A 183 8.22 2.85 7.19
C ASN A 183 6.80 3.13 6.64
N GLY A 184 5.80 2.86 7.45
CA GLY A 184 4.40 3.15 7.13
C GLY A 184 4.10 4.66 7.08
N HIS A 185 2.86 4.99 6.74
CA HIS A 185 2.35 6.35 6.56
C HIS A 185 3.05 7.13 5.44
N ARG A 186 3.42 6.41 4.39
CA ARG A 186 3.80 6.92 3.07
C ARG A 186 3.14 6.03 2.03
N ALA A 187 2.31 6.63 1.21
CA ALA A 187 1.39 5.89 0.36
C ALA A 187 2.06 4.85 -0.56
N ASP A 188 3.28 5.10 -1.05
CA ASP A 188 4.02 4.12 -1.85
C ASP A 188 4.49 2.90 -1.03
N ALA A 189 4.99 3.15 0.18
CA ALA A 189 5.45 2.09 1.08
C ALA A 189 4.28 1.21 1.55
N ASP A 190 3.13 1.84 1.86
CA ASP A 190 1.91 1.14 2.28
C ASP A 190 1.34 0.29 1.13
N CYS A 191 1.27 0.81 -0.10
CA CYS A 191 0.87 0.04 -1.28
C CYS A 191 1.74 -1.21 -1.49
N HIS A 192 3.05 -1.07 -1.42
CA HIS A 192 3.98 -2.20 -1.57
C HIS A 192 3.87 -3.21 -0.43
N ALA A 193 3.64 -2.75 0.82
CA ALA A 193 3.40 -3.63 1.96
C ALA A 193 2.10 -4.44 1.80
N VAL A 194 1.03 -3.83 1.26
CA VAL A 194 -0.21 -4.53 0.92
C VAL A 194 0.05 -5.63 -0.12
N LEU A 195 0.79 -5.36 -1.20
CA LEU A 195 1.14 -6.36 -2.19
C LEU A 195 1.92 -7.53 -1.57
N ARG A 196 2.89 -7.24 -0.70
CA ARG A 196 3.65 -8.27 0.02
C ARG A 196 2.74 -9.13 0.90
N LEU A 197 1.81 -8.47 1.60
CA LEU A 197 0.88 -9.16 2.50
C LEU A 197 -0.09 -10.09 1.77
N LEU A 198 -0.54 -9.70 0.57
CA LEU A 198 -1.44 -10.51 -0.27
C LEU A 198 -0.76 -11.74 -0.88
N GLN A 199 0.57 -11.90 -0.72
CA GLN A 199 1.33 -13.08 -1.14
C GLN A 199 1.46 -14.14 -0.03
N GLU A 200 1.00 -13.85 1.20
CA GLU A 200 1.00 -14.80 2.31
C GLU A 200 -0.22 -15.72 2.30
#